data_9ce5a60cb316673ee6fa57359965c85c
#
_entry.id   9ce5a60cb316673ee6fa57359965c85c
#
_cell.length_a   1.000
_cell.length_b   1.000
_cell.length_c   1.000
_cell.angle_alpha   90.00
_cell.angle_beta   90.00
_cell.angle_gamma   90.00
#
_symmetry.space_group_name_H-M   'P 1'
#
loop_
_entity.id
_entity.type
_entity.pdbx_description
1 polymer ?
#
loop_
_entity_poly.entity_id
_entity_poly.type
_entity_poly.pdbx_seq_one_letter_code
_entity_poly.pdbx_strand_id
1 'polypeptide(L)'
;MKIVLEYLEKTADIKKDKIAVIEENKKITYENLLKSSKIIGSNLISELNEPIIVFMDKGIETLCTFFGVLYSGACYSLINPEFPEARINQIKEVLNSKKVITNKENLEKAKSIFTNLDIYLVEELLKGEINEEKLKSTR
;
A
#
# COMPACT_ATOMS: atom_id res chain seq x y z
N MET A 1 -6.82 -6.13 -11.98
CA MET A 1 -6.27 -4.98 -11.22
C MET A 1 -6.59 -3.63 -11.84
N LYS A 2 -6.42 -3.54 -13.14
CA LYS A 2 -6.80 -2.36 -13.90
C LYS A 2 -8.23 -1.88 -13.61
N ILE A 3 -9.17 -2.82 -13.54
CA ILE A 3 -10.59 -2.54 -13.29
C ILE A 3 -10.79 -1.85 -11.93
N VAL A 4 -10.10 -2.32 -10.88
CA VAL A 4 -10.21 -1.75 -9.54
C VAL A 4 -9.74 -0.29 -9.53
N LEU A 5 -8.60 -0.02 -10.18
CA LEU A 5 -8.06 1.34 -10.27
C LEU A 5 -8.97 2.26 -11.08
N GLU A 6 -9.54 1.75 -12.16
CA GLU A 6 -10.49 2.50 -12.98
C GLU A 6 -11.75 2.88 -12.19
N TYR A 7 -12.27 1.97 -11.37
CA TYR A 7 -13.40 2.28 -10.51
C TYR A 7 -13.06 3.35 -9.49
N LEU A 8 -11.87 3.27 -8.87
CA LEU A 8 -11.43 4.28 -7.93
C LEU A 8 -11.32 5.65 -8.60
N GLU A 9 -10.71 5.71 -9.79
CA GLU A 9 -10.54 6.95 -10.53
C GLU A 9 -11.87 7.57 -10.92
N LYS A 10 -12.79 6.74 -11.41
CA LYS A 10 -14.13 7.19 -11.78
C LYS A 10 -14.92 7.72 -10.59
N THR A 11 -14.88 6.99 -9.48
CA THR A 11 -15.59 7.39 -8.27
C THR A 11 -15.02 8.69 -7.71
N ALA A 12 -13.69 8.82 -7.72
CA ALA A 12 -13.03 10.03 -7.25
C ALA A 12 -13.35 11.25 -8.12
N ASP A 13 -13.54 11.04 -9.43
CA ASP A 13 -13.89 12.12 -10.34
C ASP A 13 -15.33 12.62 -10.11
N ILE A 14 -16.25 11.69 -9.87
CA ILE A 14 -17.68 12.02 -9.70
C ILE A 14 -17.98 12.47 -8.26
N LYS A 15 -17.39 11.83 -7.28
CA LYS A 15 -17.70 12.00 -5.85
C LYS A 15 -16.47 12.42 -5.04
N LYS A 16 -15.63 13.28 -5.59
CA LYS A 16 -14.33 13.62 -5.00
C LYS A 16 -14.39 14.10 -3.55
N ASP A 17 -15.43 14.84 -3.18
CA ASP A 17 -15.58 15.39 -1.84
C ASP A 17 -16.29 14.43 -0.87
N LYS A 18 -16.74 13.29 -1.35
CA LYS A 18 -17.38 12.30 -0.51
C LYS A 18 -16.37 11.52 0.30
N ILE A 19 -16.74 11.16 1.52
CA ILE A 19 -15.88 10.36 2.39
C ILE A 19 -15.87 8.91 1.90
N ALA A 20 -14.68 8.40 1.63
CA ALA A 20 -14.48 7.01 1.21
C ALA A 20 -14.32 6.07 2.41
N VAL A 21 -13.58 6.49 3.43
CA VAL A 21 -13.26 5.67 4.61
C VAL A 21 -13.28 6.53 5.86
N ILE A 22 -13.80 5.94 6.94
CA ILE A 22 -13.77 6.54 8.27
C ILE A 22 -13.02 5.59 9.20
N GLU A 23 -12.04 6.12 9.92
CA GLU A 23 -11.26 5.36 10.91
C GLU A 23 -11.20 6.18 12.20
N GLU A 24 -11.93 5.75 13.23
CA GLU A 24 -12.02 6.48 14.51
C GLU A 24 -12.30 7.97 14.28
N ASN A 25 -11.30 8.83 14.52
CA ASN A 25 -11.42 10.27 14.35
C ASN A 25 -10.90 10.78 13.01
N LYS A 26 -10.50 9.85 12.12
CA LYS A 26 -9.92 10.19 10.82
C LYS A 26 -10.88 9.84 9.70
N LYS A 27 -10.88 10.67 8.67
CA LYS A 27 -11.69 10.47 7.48
C LYS A 27 -10.83 10.77 6.26
N ILE A 28 -11.13 10.10 5.15
CA ILE A 28 -10.48 10.41 3.88
C ILE A 28 -11.54 10.47 2.78
N THR A 29 -11.45 11.48 1.93
CA THR A 29 -12.33 11.62 0.77
C THR A 29 -11.83 10.75 -0.36
N TYR A 30 -12.68 10.49 -1.37
CA TYR A 30 -12.26 9.75 -2.56
C TYR A 30 -11.11 10.46 -3.29
N GLU A 31 -11.15 11.78 -3.35
CA GLU A 31 -10.08 12.56 -3.98
C GLU A 31 -8.73 12.33 -3.28
N ASN A 32 -8.72 12.42 -1.96
CA ASN A 32 -7.49 12.23 -1.19
C ASN A 32 -7.02 10.78 -1.19
N LEU A 33 -7.95 9.82 -1.18
CA LEU A 33 -7.62 8.40 -1.30
C LEU A 33 -6.91 8.14 -2.63
N LEU A 34 -7.46 8.64 -3.72
CA LEU A 34 -6.86 8.51 -5.04
C LEU A 34 -5.47 9.15 -5.11
N LYS A 35 -5.37 10.38 -4.61
CA LYS A 35 -4.11 11.13 -4.59
C LYS A 35 -3.02 10.41 -3.80
N SER A 36 -3.34 9.97 -2.57
CA SER A 36 -2.38 9.24 -1.73
C SER A 36 -1.96 7.93 -2.37
N SER A 37 -2.90 7.21 -2.98
CA SER A 37 -2.62 5.96 -3.68
C SER A 37 -1.65 6.16 -4.84
N LYS A 38 -1.86 7.21 -5.63
CA LYS A 38 -0.98 7.55 -6.74
C LYS A 38 0.41 7.98 -6.28
N ILE A 39 0.50 8.70 -5.17
CA ILE A 39 1.80 9.09 -4.60
C ILE A 39 2.58 7.84 -4.20
N ILE A 40 1.95 6.92 -3.48
CA ILE A 40 2.59 5.66 -3.07
C ILE A 40 3.05 4.88 -4.30
N GLY A 41 2.17 4.70 -5.28
CA GLY A 41 2.50 3.97 -6.50
C GLY A 41 3.61 4.60 -7.31
N SER A 42 3.70 5.93 -7.30
CA SER A 42 4.75 6.66 -8.02
C SER A 42 6.12 6.51 -7.37
N ASN A 43 6.17 6.34 -6.06
CA ASN A 43 7.42 6.33 -5.31
C ASN A 43 7.85 4.94 -4.85
N LEU A 44 7.03 3.92 -5.07
CA LEU A 44 7.36 2.54 -4.79
C LEU A 44 8.10 1.94 -5.98
N ILE A 45 9.30 1.42 -5.73
CA ILE A 45 10.09 0.76 -6.76
C ILE A 45 9.74 -0.73 -6.73
N SER A 46 9.12 -1.22 -7.81
CA SER A 46 8.70 -2.61 -7.90
C SER A 46 8.71 -3.10 -9.34
N GLU A 47 8.76 -4.43 -9.48
CA GLU A 47 8.59 -5.08 -10.78
C GLU A 47 7.12 -5.41 -10.98
N LEU A 48 6.73 -5.61 -12.24
CA LEU A 48 5.35 -5.97 -12.57
C LEU A 48 4.99 -7.31 -11.91
N ASN A 49 3.83 -7.34 -11.25
CA ASN A 49 3.31 -8.51 -10.54
C ASN A 49 4.18 -9.00 -9.37
N GLU A 50 5.14 -8.19 -8.93
CA GLU A 50 5.96 -8.54 -7.77
C GLU A 50 5.08 -8.62 -6.51
N PRO A 51 5.19 -9.68 -5.69
CA PRO A 51 4.45 -9.73 -4.43
C PRO A 51 5.09 -8.80 -3.40
N ILE A 52 4.29 -7.93 -2.81
CA ILE A 52 4.76 -6.99 -1.79
C ILE A 52 3.94 -7.20 -0.53
N ILE A 53 4.61 -7.39 0.60
CA ILE A 53 3.96 -7.56 1.89
C ILE A 53 3.56 -6.17 2.42
N VAL A 54 2.32 -6.05 2.87
CA VAL A 54 1.85 -4.86 3.56
C VAL A 54 1.67 -5.24 5.02
N PHE A 55 2.57 -4.74 5.86
CA PHE A 55 2.64 -5.09 7.29
C PHE A 55 2.14 -3.92 8.12
N MET A 56 0.83 -3.77 8.20
CA MET A 56 0.16 -2.67 8.88
C MET A 56 -1.17 -3.14 9.43
N ASP A 57 -1.67 -2.46 10.45
CA ASP A 57 -3.03 -2.66 10.94
C ASP A 57 -4.03 -2.09 9.92
N LYS A 58 -5.26 -2.56 9.96
CA LYS A 58 -6.31 -2.04 9.08
C LYS A 58 -6.54 -0.56 9.34
N GLY A 59 -6.68 0.21 8.28
CA GLY A 59 -6.94 1.63 8.39
C GLY A 59 -6.83 2.35 7.06
N ILE A 60 -6.90 3.67 7.12
CA ILE A 60 -6.86 4.53 5.93
C ILE A 60 -5.54 4.36 5.19
N GLU A 61 -4.42 4.42 5.90
CA GLU A 61 -3.10 4.27 5.27
C GLU A 61 -2.91 2.92 4.61
N THR A 62 -3.46 1.87 5.22
CA THR A 62 -3.39 0.52 4.68
C THR A 62 -4.14 0.43 3.35
N LEU A 63 -5.32 1.02 3.28
CA LEU A 63 -6.11 1.04 2.04
C LEU A 63 -5.39 1.85 0.95
N CYS A 64 -4.84 3.00 1.30
CA CYS A 64 -4.03 3.80 0.36
C CYS A 64 -2.84 2.98 -0.16
N THR A 65 -2.22 2.19 0.71
CA THR A 65 -1.09 1.35 0.35
C THR A 65 -1.50 0.23 -0.61
N PHE A 66 -2.65 -0.39 -0.39
CA PHE A 66 -3.16 -1.42 -1.30
C PHE A 66 -3.30 -0.87 -2.72
N PHE A 67 -4.00 0.25 -2.87
CA PHE A 67 -4.15 0.87 -4.19
C PHE A 67 -2.82 1.36 -4.74
N GLY A 68 -1.95 1.88 -3.88
CA GLY A 68 -0.61 2.32 -4.28
C GLY A 68 0.23 1.18 -4.85
N VAL A 69 0.20 0.01 -4.21
CA VAL A 69 0.89 -1.17 -4.72
C VAL A 69 0.33 -1.56 -6.10
N LEU A 70 -0.98 -1.54 -6.26
CA LEU A 70 -1.60 -1.82 -7.55
C LEU A 70 -1.17 -0.80 -8.62
N TYR A 71 -1.09 0.47 -8.27
CA TYR A 71 -0.61 1.50 -9.20
C TYR A 71 0.84 1.28 -9.62
N SER A 72 1.66 0.70 -8.74
CA SER A 72 3.05 0.38 -9.09
C SER A 72 3.18 -0.85 -9.99
N GLY A 73 2.07 -1.54 -10.25
CA GLY A 73 2.06 -2.76 -11.07
C GLY A 73 2.34 -4.03 -10.29
N ALA A 74 2.46 -3.95 -8.97
CA ALA A 74 2.75 -5.08 -8.10
C ALA A 74 1.47 -5.65 -7.48
N CYS A 75 1.61 -6.73 -6.74
CA CYS A 75 0.52 -7.36 -5.98
C CYS A 75 0.78 -7.21 -4.49
N TYR A 76 -0.25 -6.96 -3.70
CA TYR A 76 -0.09 -6.85 -2.26
C TYR A 76 -0.58 -8.09 -1.53
N SER A 77 0.02 -8.33 -0.35
CA SER A 77 -0.45 -9.34 0.59
C SER A 77 -0.39 -8.74 1.98
N LEU A 78 -1.53 -8.68 2.66
CA LEU A 78 -1.63 -8.12 3.99
C LEU A 78 -1.17 -9.14 5.03
N ILE A 79 -0.24 -8.73 5.89
CA ILE A 79 0.09 -9.48 7.10
C ILE A 79 -0.24 -8.58 8.28
N ASN A 80 -1.16 -9.03 9.12
CA ASN A 80 -1.55 -8.27 10.31
C ASN A 80 -0.44 -8.37 11.35
N PRO A 81 0.09 -7.23 11.85
CA PRO A 81 1.14 -7.25 12.87
C PRO A 81 0.74 -7.97 14.17
N GLU A 82 -0.55 -8.13 14.42
CA GLU A 82 -1.05 -8.82 15.63
C GLU A 82 -1.08 -10.34 15.46
N PHE A 83 -0.83 -10.88 14.29
CA PHE A 83 -0.74 -12.32 14.10
C PHE A 83 0.41 -12.89 14.93
N PRO A 84 0.30 -14.14 15.43
CA PRO A 84 1.42 -14.80 16.08
C PRO A 84 2.64 -14.84 15.16
N GLU A 85 3.82 -14.65 15.71
CA GLU A 85 5.06 -14.60 14.94
C GLU A 85 5.27 -15.84 14.08
N ALA A 86 4.93 -17.02 14.59
CA ALA A 86 5.02 -18.26 13.82
C ALA A 86 4.19 -18.19 12.55
N ARG A 87 2.98 -17.63 12.64
CA ARG A 87 2.09 -17.49 11.49
C ARG A 87 2.64 -16.48 10.48
N ILE A 88 3.19 -15.38 10.97
CA ILE A 88 3.81 -14.36 10.11
C ILE A 88 4.96 -14.98 9.32
N ASN A 89 5.80 -15.77 9.98
CA ASN A 89 6.93 -16.43 9.33
C ASN A 89 6.49 -17.44 8.28
N GLN A 90 5.40 -18.18 8.54
CA GLN A 90 4.84 -19.12 7.57
C GLN A 90 4.36 -18.39 6.31
N ILE A 91 3.64 -17.30 6.49
CA ILE A 91 3.13 -16.49 5.37
C ILE A 91 4.30 -15.89 4.58
N LYS A 92 5.30 -15.37 5.29
CA LYS A 92 6.50 -14.80 4.69
C LYS A 92 7.21 -15.81 3.78
N GLU A 93 7.36 -17.04 4.23
CA GLU A 93 8.01 -18.10 3.44
C GLU A 93 7.21 -18.45 2.18
N VAL A 94 5.89 -18.55 2.31
CA VAL A 94 5.02 -18.88 1.17
C VAL A 94 5.05 -17.78 0.12
N LEU A 95 4.99 -16.51 0.54
CA LEU A 95 4.98 -15.39 -0.38
C LEU A 95 6.29 -15.16 -1.11
N ASN A 96 7.40 -15.49 -0.45
CA ASN A 96 8.74 -15.26 -1.01
C ASN A 96 8.91 -13.85 -1.55
N SER A 97 8.39 -12.87 -0.81
CA SER A 97 8.48 -11.45 -1.18
C SER A 97 9.86 -10.89 -0.84
N LYS A 98 10.29 -9.90 -1.61
CA LYS A 98 11.56 -9.20 -1.37
C LYS A 98 11.34 -7.84 -0.72
N LYS A 99 10.10 -7.39 -0.65
CA LYS A 99 9.76 -6.05 -0.16
C LYS A 99 8.60 -6.09 0.81
N VAL A 100 8.66 -5.20 1.79
CA VAL A 100 7.57 -5.02 2.75
C VAL A 100 7.33 -3.52 2.94
N ILE A 101 6.05 -3.13 2.99
CA ILE A 101 5.66 -1.76 3.30
C ILE A 101 5.04 -1.78 4.69
N THR A 102 5.52 -0.90 5.55
CA THR A 102 5.02 -0.78 6.91
C THR A 102 4.89 0.69 7.29
N ASN A 103 4.38 0.96 8.49
CA ASN A 103 4.30 2.31 9.04
C ASN A 103 5.27 2.45 10.21
N LYS A 104 5.40 3.67 10.74
CA LYS A 104 6.32 3.94 11.86
C LYS A 104 5.98 3.13 13.10
N GLU A 105 4.70 2.94 13.37
CA GLU A 105 4.23 2.18 14.52
C GLU A 105 4.74 0.74 14.52
N ASN A 106 4.79 0.11 13.36
CA ASN A 106 5.18 -1.29 13.20
C ASN A 106 6.59 -1.49 12.68
N LEU A 107 7.36 -0.41 12.50
CA LEU A 107 8.68 -0.47 11.87
C LEU A 107 9.65 -1.38 12.61
N GLU A 108 9.76 -1.24 13.92
CA GLU A 108 10.71 -2.03 14.70
C GLU A 108 10.38 -3.52 14.65
N LYS A 109 9.10 -3.86 14.73
CA LYS A 109 8.64 -5.24 14.59
C LYS A 109 8.93 -5.78 13.19
N ALA A 110 8.69 -4.97 12.17
CA ALA A 110 8.98 -5.35 10.78
C ALA A 110 10.47 -5.62 10.59
N LYS A 111 11.34 -4.79 11.14
CA LYS A 111 12.78 -4.98 11.06
C LYS A 111 13.22 -6.30 11.69
N SER A 112 12.60 -6.69 12.78
CA SER A 112 12.98 -7.93 13.48
C SER A 112 12.50 -9.19 12.74
N ILE A 113 11.38 -9.11 12.02
CA ILE A 113 10.79 -10.24 11.31
C ILE A 113 11.29 -10.36 9.87
N PHE A 114 11.37 -9.23 9.17
CA PHE A 114 11.71 -9.18 7.74
C PHE A 114 13.16 -8.73 7.51
N THR A 115 14.09 -9.46 8.13
CA THR A 115 15.51 -9.06 8.16
C THR A 115 16.19 -9.04 6.79
N ASN A 116 15.71 -9.84 5.85
CA ASN A 116 16.31 -9.95 4.51
C ASN A 116 15.51 -9.25 3.43
N LEU A 117 14.50 -8.48 3.81
CA LEU A 117 13.64 -7.77 2.87
C LEU A 117 13.93 -6.27 2.89
N ASP A 118 13.66 -5.62 1.76
CA ASP A 118 13.71 -4.16 1.70
C ASP A 118 12.43 -3.62 2.36
N ILE A 119 12.61 -2.76 3.36
CA ILE A 119 11.51 -2.20 4.13
C ILE A 119 11.24 -0.77 3.67
N TYR A 120 9.99 -0.50 3.28
CA TYR A 120 9.52 0.83 2.91
C TYR A 120 8.58 1.36 3.96
N LEU A 121 8.77 2.62 4.35
CA LEU A 121 7.83 3.31 5.24
C LEU A 121 6.79 4.03 4.42
N VAL A 122 5.51 3.77 4.69
CA VAL A 122 4.42 4.44 3.97
C VAL A 122 4.50 5.96 4.15
N GLU A 123 4.90 6.42 5.33
CA GLU A 123 5.05 7.85 5.61
C GLU A 123 6.11 8.50 4.72
N GLU A 124 7.17 7.76 4.40
CA GLU A 124 8.20 8.26 3.48
C GLU A 124 7.72 8.25 2.03
N LEU A 125 7.00 7.20 1.63
CA LEU A 125 6.45 7.11 0.28
C LEU A 125 5.47 8.26 0.01
N LEU A 126 4.69 8.65 1.02
CA LEU A 126 3.71 9.72 0.91
C LEU A 126 4.34 11.13 0.78
N LYS A 127 5.62 11.26 1.05
CA LYS A 127 6.34 12.53 0.88
C LYS A 127 6.73 12.81 -0.57
N GLY A 128 6.66 11.80 -1.45
CA GLY A 128 7.03 11.95 -2.85
C GLY A 128 5.94 12.62 -3.67
N GLU A 129 6.19 12.72 -4.96
CA GLU A 129 5.26 13.33 -5.90
C GLU A 129 4.65 12.29 -6.83
N ILE A 130 3.51 12.64 -7.43
CA ILE A 130 2.83 11.79 -8.40
C ILE A 130 3.59 11.83 -9.74
N ASN A 131 3.86 10.66 -10.29
CA ASN A 131 4.46 10.52 -11.61
C ASN A 131 3.46 9.79 -12.52
N GLU A 132 2.65 10.54 -13.26
CA GLU A 132 1.60 9.99 -14.11
C GLU A 132 2.14 9.08 -15.22
N GLU A 133 3.31 9.39 -15.76
CA GLU A 133 3.92 8.55 -16.81
C GLU A 133 4.27 7.17 -16.27
N LYS A 134 4.86 7.11 -15.10
CA LYS A 134 5.19 5.84 -14.43
C LYS A 134 3.94 5.03 -14.17
N LEU A 135 2.88 5.67 -13.65
CA LEU A 135 1.61 5.00 -13.34
C LEU A 135 0.96 4.42 -14.59
N LYS A 136 1.02 5.13 -15.70
CA LYS A 136 0.46 4.65 -16.97
C LYS A 136 1.24 3.47 -17.53
N SER A 137 2.55 3.44 -17.35
CA SER A 137 3.40 2.37 -17.89
C SER A 137 3.16 1.01 -17.23
N THR A 138 2.56 0.99 -16.03
CA THR A 138 2.28 -0.24 -15.29
C THR A 138 0.87 -0.79 -15.49
N ARG A 139 0.05 -0.11 -16.28
CA ARG A 139 -1.38 -0.45 -16.47
C ARG A 139 -1.69 -1.08 -17.79
#